data_ef2300db4c3bdc8236a211015df2ca94
#
_entry.id   ef2300db4c3bdc8236a211015df2ca94
#
_cell.length_a   1.000
_cell.length_b   1.000
_cell.length_c   1.000
_cell.angle_alpha   90.00
_cell.angle_beta   90.00
_cell.angle_gamma   90.00
#
_symmetry.space_group_name_H-M   'P 1'
#
loop_
_entity.id
_entity.type
_entity.pdbx_description
1 polymer ?
#
loop_
_entity_poly.entity_id
_entity_poly.type
_entity_poly.pdbx_seq_one_letter_code
_entity_poly.pdbx_strand_id
1 'polypeptide(L)'
;MVKLLKKLTWKDFILAAVAFVFIIVQVWLSLTMPDYMSEITKLVQTKGSKMNDILIAGGKMLACALGSLLAAVCTSICASKISSNFSANLRGQVFHKVQSFSMEEIGNFSTASLITRSTNDITQVQMLIVMGLEVLLKAPIMAVWALCKISTKNWQWTASTGVAVVVLLSFVCVCVAVALPKFKKLQSLTDNLNRVTRENLTGLNVVRAYNAEGYQQKKFNDANDELTKTQLFANRTMGTMMPGIQMVMNGLMLAIYWIGAYLISNAQMFDKLTIFSDMIVFTQYAMQVVMSFMMLVMIFVLLPRASVSAKRINEVLDMPLSIKDGTKENGIDGKKGEVEFRNVSFCYPDAEKDVIEDISFTAHKGETIAFIGSTGCGKSTVINMIPRFYDATKGEVLVDGVNVKEYTQKALRNKIGYVSQKAVLFTGSIKSNVAYGDNGTKGFTDDVVKQAIETAQAKEFVDKTEGGVDAFVAQGGSNFSGGQKQRLSIARAICRHPEILIFDDSFSALDYKTDRVLRDTLRKTCADATRFIVAQRIGTIRDADKIIVLDDGKIVGMGKHNELMETCEVYRQIAYSQLSKEELA
;
A
#
# COMPACT_ATOMS: atom_id res chain seq x y z
N MET A 1 10.90 10.94 -6.45
CA MET A 1 12.07 10.24 -5.89
C MET A 1 12.89 11.11 -4.93
N VAL A 2 13.44 12.25 -5.35
CA VAL A 2 14.27 13.13 -4.50
C VAL A 2 13.58 13.51 -3.18
N LYS A 3 12.27 13.78 -3.21
CA LYS A 3 11.48 14.10 -2.00
C LYS A 3 11.48 12.96 -0.97
N LEU A 4 11.42 11.71 -1.43
CA LEU A 4 11.50 10.55 -0.54
C LEU A 4 12.93 10.36 0.03
N LEU A 5 13.95 10.56 -0.77
CA LEU A 5 15.35 10.45 -0.31
C LEU A 5 15.70 11.48 0.79
N LYS A 6 15.04 12.65 0.79
CA LYS A 6 15.18 13.63 1.89
C LYS A 6 14.67 13.12 3.24
N LYS A 7 13.93 12.01 3.27
CA LYS A 7 13.45 11.37 4.52
C LYS A 7 14.46 10.40 5.14
N LEU A 8 15.63 10.23 4.52
CA LEU A 8 16.77 9.54 5.14
C LEU A 8 17.20 10.26 6.41
N THR A 9 17.54 9.48 7.44
CA THR A 9 17.99 10.03 8.70
C THR A 9 19.48 10.41 8.63
N TRP A 10 19.96 11.25 9.54
CA TRP A 10 21.38 11.58 9.63
C TRP A 10 22.27 10.34 9.79
N LYS A 11 21.78 9.32 10.52
CA LYS A 11 22.49 8.04 10.69
C LYS A 11 22.63 7.28 9.37
N ASP A 12 21.64 7.35 8.49
CA ASP A 12 21.69 6.72 7.17
C ASP A 12 22.70 7.42 6.26
N PHE A 13 22.89 8.75 6.39
CA PHE A 13 23.93 9.49 5.66
C PHE A 13 25.34 9.12 6.12
N ILE A 14 25.56 8.91 7.42
CA ILE A 14 26.84 8.43 7.93
C ILE A 14 27.13 7.02 7.39
N LEU A 15 26.14 6.12 7.43
CA LEU A 15 26.29 4.77 6.88
C LEU A 15 26.54 4.78 5.36
N ALA A 16 25.92 5.70 4.63
CA ALA A 16 26.16 5.88 3.19
C ALA A 16 27.59 6.38 2.91
N ALA A 17 28.11 7.29 3.72
CA ALA A 17 29.51 7.75 3.63
C ALA A 17 30.50 6.61 3.93
N VAL A 18 30.24 5.79 4.94
CA VAL A 18 31.03 4.60 5.26
C VAL A 18 30.97 3.57 4.10
N ALA A 19 29.79 3.32 3.54
CA ALA A 19 29.63 2.45 2.39
C ALA A 19 30.40 2.96 1.17
N PHE A 20 30.39 4.28 0.94
CA PHE A 20 31.15 4.91 -0.14
C PHE A 20 32.67 4.70 0.00
N VAL A 21 33.21 4.82 1.20
CA VAL A 21 34.64 4.53 1.46
C VAL A 21 34.94 3.05 1.18
N PHE A 22 34.10 2.12 1.63
CA PHE A 22 34.30 0.70 1.33
C PHE A 22 34.20 0.40 -0.17
N ILE A 23 33.32 1.08 -0.93
CA ILE A 23 33.25 0.96 -2.38
C ILE A 23 34.56 1.40 -3.04
N ILE A 24 35.13 2.53 -2.62
CA ILE A 24 36.42 3.00 -3.14
C ILE A 24 37.55 1.99 -2.85
N VAL A 25 37.59 1.49 -1.61
CA VAL A 25 38.60 0.46 -1.22
C VAL A 25 38.37 -0.83 -2.02
N GLN A 26 37.14 -1.27 -2.20
CA GLN A 26 36.80 -2.44 -2.99
C GLN A 26 37.25 -2.31 -4.44
N VAL A 27 36.97 -1.15 -5.08
CA VAL A 27 37.35 -0.89 -6.46
C VAL A 27 38.88 -0.82 -6.59
N TRP A 28 39.54 -0.14 -5.65
CA TRP A 28 41.02 -0.06 -5.64
C TRP A 28 41.66 -1.44 -5.53
N LEU A 29 41.24 -2.28 -4.58
CA LEU A 29 41.75 -3.64 -4.42
C LEU A 29 41.49 -4.50 -5.66
N SER A 30 40.27 -4.41 -6.24
CA SER A 30 39.90 -5.15 -7.45
C SER A 30 40.73 -4.76 -8.67
N LEU A 31 41.08 -3.46 -8.81
CA LEU A 31 41.91 -2.96 -9.90
C LEU A 31 43.43 -3.14 -9.66
N THR A 32 43.84 -3.49 -8.43
CA THR A 32 45.23 -3.80 -8.10
C THR A 32 45.57 -5.29 -8.36
N MET A 33 44.57 -6.18 -8.30
CA MET A 33 44.80 -7.61 -8.56
C MET A 33 45.42 -7.92 -9.92
N PRO A 34 44.98 -7.33 -11.05
CA PRO A 34 45.63 -7.53 -12.35
C PRO A 34 47.09 -7.08 -12.39
N ASP A 35 47.48 -6.04 -11.62
CA ASP A 35 48.88 -5.60 -11.56
C ASP A 35 49.77 -6.68 -10.94
N TYR A 36 49.34 -7.33 -9.85
CA TYR A 36 50.07 -8.49 -9.28
C TYR A 36 50.08 -9.69 -10.22
N MET A 37 49.01 -9.91 -11.01
CA MET A 37 49.03 -10.93 -12.06
C MET A 37 50.09 -10.67 -13.12
N SER A 38 50.31 -9.39 -13.49
CA SER A 38 51.42 -8.99 -14.36
C SER A 38 52.79 -9.35 -13.75
N GLU A 39 52.95 -9.01 -12.46
CA GLU A 39 54.19 -9.30 -11.73
C GLU A 39 54.50 -10.80 -11.69
N ILE A 40 53.50 -11.62 -11.37
CA ILE A 40 53.62 -13.09 -11.38
C ILE A 40 53.99 -13.59 -12.78
N THR A 41 53.34 -13.11 -13.84
CA THR A 41 53.60 -13.51 -15.22
C THR A 41 55.03 -13.19 -15.63
N LYS A 42 55.55 -12.02 -15.28
CA LYS A 42 56.94 -11.62 -15.53
C LYS A 42 57.94 -12.51 -14.77
N LEU A 43 57.68 -12.77 -13.46
CA LEU A 43 58.53 -13.60 -12.63
C LEU A 43 58.60 -15.05 -13.14
N VAL A 44 57.48 -15.65 -13.54
CA VAL A 44 57.44 -17.03 -14.07
C VAL A 44 58.22 -17.20 -15.38
N GLN A 45 58.25 -16.14 -16.22
CA GLN A 45 58.93 -16.21 -17.52
C GLN A 45 60.41 -15.77 -17.46
N THR A 46 60.83 -15.14 -16.36
CA THR A 46 62.23 -14.71 -16.19
C THR A 46 63.09 -15.84 -15.66
N LYS A 47 64.11 -16.26 -16.43
CA LYS A 47 65.07 -17.28 -15.97
C LYS A 47 65.81 -16.81 -14.71
N GLY A 48 65.73 -17.62 -13.63
CA GLY A 48 66.42 -17.30 -12.37
C GLY A 48 65.55 -16.69 -11.30
N SER A 49 64.28 -16.50 -11.55
CA SER A 49 63.32 -16.05 -10.51
C SER A 49 63.20 -17.05 -9.37
N LYS A 50 63.19 -16.57 -8.14
CA LYS A 50 63.01 -17.42 -6.96
C LYS A 50 61.55 -17.74 -6.76
N MET A 51 61.20 -18.99 -6.44
CA MET A 51 59.84 -19.42 -6.14
C MET A 51 59.21 -18.58 -5.02
N ASN A 52 60.03 -18.11 -4.07
CA ASN A 52 59.58 -17.27 -2.98
C ASN A 52 58.99 -15.92 -3.43
N ASP A 53 59.53 -15.31 -4.48
CA ASP A 53 59.06 -14.03 -5.01
C ASP A 53 57.67 -14.21 -5.70
N ILE A 54 57.47 -15.33 -6.39
CA ILE A 54 56.19 -15.70 -6.99
C ILE A 54 55.14 -15.94 -5.90
N LEU A 55 55.50 -16.65 -4.83
CA LEU A 55 54.59 -16.89 -3.68
C LEU A 55 54.22 -15.62 -2.95
N ILE A 56 55.17 -14.66 -2.82
CA ILE A 56 54.90 -13.35 -2.20
C ILE A 56 53.92 -12.54 -3.07
N ALA A 57 54.12 -12.48 -4.38
CA ALA A 57 53.19 -11.79 -5.29
C ALA A 57 51.82 -12.43 -5.30
N GLY A 58 51.75 -13.76 -5.30
CA GLY A 58 50.50 -14.53 -5.16
C GLY A 58 49.78 -14.28 -3.82
N GLY A 59 50.55 -14.20 -2.72
CA GLY A 59 50.03 -13.85 -1.41
C GLY A 59 49.43 -12.44 -1.35
N LYS A 60 50.09 -11.45 -1.96
CA LYS A 60 49.56 -10.09 -2.09
C LYS A 60 48.26 -10.05 -2.91
N MET A 61 48.23 -10.77 -4.04
CA MET A 61 47.04 -10.91 -4.87
C MET A 61 45.87 -11.53 -4.08
N LEU A 62 46.11 -12.59 -3.30
CA LEU A 62 45.14 -13.21 -2.43
C LEU A 62 44.64 -12.25 -1.34
N ALA A 63 45.55 -11.50 -0.72
CA ALA A 63 45.19 -10.47 0.28
C ALA A 63 44.31 -9.38 -0.33
N CYS A 64 44.60 -8.91 -1.55
CA CYS A 64 43.71 -7.98 -2.27
C CYS A 64 42.32 -8.59 -2.56
N ALA A 65 42.26 -9.84 -2.95
CA ALA A 65 40.98 -10.54 -3.20
C ALA A 65 40.15 -10.65 -1.92
N LEU A 66 40.75 -11.09 -0.80
CA LEU A 66 40.08 -11.18 0.49
C LEU A 66 39.69 -9.80 1.03
N GLY A 67 40.53 -8.79 0.87
CA GLY A 67 40.22 -7.41 1.23
C GLY A 67 39.06 -6.84 0.42
N SER A 68 39.02 -7.10 -0.88
CA SER A 68 37.91 -6.71 -1.75
C SER A 68 36.60 -7.40 -1.37
N LEU A 69 36.63 -8.69 -1.01
CA LEU A 69 35.48 -9.43 -0.51
C LEU A 69 34.96 -8.84 0.80
N LEU A 70 35.82 -8.57 1.78
CA LEU A 70 35.44 -7.95 3.05
C LEU A 70 34.81 -6.57 2.84
N ALA A 71 35.44 -5.73 1.98
CA ALA A 71 34.88 -4.42 1.64
C ALA A 71 33.50 -4.53 0.97
N ALA A 72 33.28 -5.52 0.10
CA ALA A 72 31.99 -5.79 -0.52
C ALA A 72 30.93 -6.19 0.52
N VAL A 73 31.27 -7.09 1.45
CA VAL A 73 30.37 -7.50 2.53
C VAL A 73 30.00 -6.32 3.43
N CYS A 74 30.97 -5.50 3.83
CA CYS A 74 30.71 -4.28 4.62
C CYS A 74 29.80 -3.29 3.86
N THR A 75 30.02 -3.08 2.57
CA THR A 75 29.16 -2.24 1.74
C THR A 75 27.73 -2.77 1.70
N SER A 76 27.55 -4.08 1.46
CA SER A 76 26.23 -4.71 1.39
C SER A 76 25.49 -4.65 2.72
N ILE A 77 26.18 -4.84 3.85
CA ILE A 77 25.60 -4.69 5.21
C ILE A 77 25.12 -3.24 5.42
N CYS A 78 25.94 -2.24 5.06
CA CYS A 78 25.56 -0.83 5.18
C CYS A 78 24.34 -0.51 4.29
N ALA A 79 24.35 -0.92 3.02
CA ALA A 79 23.27 -0.70 2.07
C ALA A 79 21.96 -1.35 2.53
N SER A 80 22.04 -2.60 3.00
CA SER A 80 20.88 -3.33 3.54
C SER A 80 20.30 -2.65 4.77
N LYS A 81 21.13 -2.15 5.68
CA LYS A 81 20.67 -1.44 6.89
C LYS A 81 20.02 -0.11 6.56
N ILE A 82 20.61 0.68 5.67
CA ILE A 82 20.03 1.94 5.19
C ILE A 82 18.67 1.70 4.56
N SER A 83 18.58 0.75 3.63
CA SER A 83 17.35 0.48 2.89
C SER A 83 16.24 -0.07 3.80
N SER A 84 16.57 -0.93 4.76
CA SER A 84 15.61 -1.49 5.70
C SER A 84 15.07 -0.43 6.67
N ASN A 85 15.94 0.42 7.23
CA ASN A 85 15.55 1.54 8.10
C ASN A 85 14.65 2.53 7.33
N PHE A 86 15.07 2.91 6.14
CA PHE A 86 14.29 3.80 5.27
C PHE A 86 12.90 3.23 4.99
N SER A 87 12.81 1.96 4.61
CA SER A 87 11.54 1.30 4.30
C SER A 87 10.64 1.17 5.53
N ALA A 88 11.20 0.85 6.70
CA ALA A 88 10.45 0.79 7.96
C ALA A 88 9.86 2.16 8.31
N ASN A 89 10.67 3.21 8.24
CA ASN A 89 10.24 4.58 8.49
C ASN A 89 9.16 5.03 7.47
N LEU A 90 9.36 4.73 6.19
CA LEU A 90 8.41 5.09 5.14
C LEU A 90 7.06 4.37 5.30
N ARG A 91 7.08 3.07 5.64
CA ARG A 91 5.85 2.31 5.96
C ARG A 91 5.11 2.93 7.14
N GLY A 92 5.83 3.28 8.21
CA GLY A 92 5.24 3.96 9.38
C GLY A 92 4.59 5.29 9.01
N GLN A 93 5.27 6.12 8.21
CA GLN A 93 4.72 7.41 7.77
C GLN A 93 3.49 7.24 6.88
N VAL A 94 3.51 6.31 5.91
CA VAL A 94 2.36 6.03 5.04
C VAL A 94 1.18 5.52 5.87
N PHE A 95 1.42 4.58 6.77
CA PHE A 95 0.38 4.04 7.66
C PHE A 95 -0.23 5.13 8.54
N HIS A 96 0.59 5.94 9.21
CA HIS A 96 0.12 7.05 10.04
C HIS A 96 -0.70 8.06 9.22
N LYS A 97 -0.23 8.38 8.02
CA LYS A 97 -0.94 9.31 7.12
C LYS A 97 -2.30 8.76 6.70
N VAL A 98 -2.39 7.48 6.33
CA VAL A 98 -3.66 6.82 5.97
C VAL A 98 -4.63 6.79 7.16
N GLN A 99 -4.12 6.58 8.39
CA GLN A 99 -4.94 6.64 9.60
C GLN A 99 -5.50 8.03 9.89
N SER A 100 -4.86 9.09 9.40
CA SER A 100 -5.33 10.46 9.55
C SER A 100 -6.32 10.90 8.45
N PHE A 101 -6.59 10.06 7.46
CA PHE A 101 -7.53 10.37 6.38
C PHE A 101 -8.97 10.38 6.89
N SER A 102 -9.77 11.29 6.35
CA SER A 102 -11.23 11.25 6.43
C SER A 102 -11.80 10.25 5.42
N MET A 103 -13.12 10.06 5.44
CA MET A 103 -13.78 9.20 4.45
C MET A 103 -13.67 9.75 3.02
N GLU A 104 -13.49 11.06 2.88
CA GLU A 104 -13.27 11.73 1.60
C GLU A 104 -11.94 11.29 0.96
N GLU A 105 -10.82 11.41 1.69
CA GLU A 105 -9.52 10.99 1.19
C GLU A 105 -9.46 9.47 0.96
N ILE A 106 -10.09 8.67 1.83
CA ILE A 106 -10.17 7.21 1.63
C ILE A 106 -10.95 6.89 0.34
N GLY A 107 -11.98 7.65 0.00
CA GLY A 107 -12.74 7.51 -1.24
C GLY A 107 -11.90 7.71 -2.50
N ASN A 108 -10.90 8.61 -2.45
CA ASN A 108 -9.98 8.88 -3.57
C ASN A 108 -9.02 7.72 -3.87
N PHE A 109 -8.88 6.78 -2.94
CA PHE A 109 -8.00 5.62 -3.09
C PHE A 109 -8.80 4.32 -2.91
N SER A 110 -8.61 3.35 -3.78
CA SER A 110 -9.11 2.01 -3.48
C SER A 110 -8.27 1.35 -2.38
N THR A 111 -8.89 0.52 -1.54
CA THR A 111 -8.19 -0.26 -0.50
C THR A 111 -7.02 -1.07 -1.06
N ALA A 112 -7.21 -1.72 -2.21
CA ALA A 112 -6.16 -2.47 -2.91
C ALA A 112 -4.98 -1.56 -3.31
N SER A 113 -5.25 -0.33 -3.75
CA SER A 113 -4.22 0.66 -4.09
C SER A 113 -3.42 1.09 -2.85
N LEU A 114 -4.08 1.37 -1.72
CA LEU A 114 -3.41 1.75 -0.48
C LEU A 114 -2.53 0.61 0.06
N ILE A 115 -3.00 -0.65 -0.01
CA ILE A 115 -2.20 -1.82 0.35
C ILE A 115 -0.95 -1.90 -0.53
N THR A 116 -1.10 -1.80 -1.85
CA THR A 116 0.03 -1.86 -2.79
C THR A 116 1.04 -0.74 -2.53
N ARG A 117 0.57 0.49 -2.26
CA ARG A 117 1.41 1.66 -1.95
C ARG A 117 2.15 1.51 -0.62
N SER A 118 1.53 0.83 0.35
CA SER A 118 2.12 0.59 1.68
C SER A 118 3.10 -0.59 1.71
N THR A 119 3.06 -1.48 0.71
CA THR A 119 3.86 -2.71 0.65
C THR A 119 4.77 -2.75 -0.57
N ASN A 120 4.24 -3.10 -1.74
CA ASN A 120 5.01 -3.36 -2.94
C ASN A 120 5.74 -2.11 -3.47
N ASP A 121 5.08 -0.95 -3.50
CA ASP A 121 5.70 0.29 -3.97
C ASP A 121 6.89 0.69 -3.09
N ILE A 122 6.80 0.50 -1.77
CA ILE A 122 7.92 0.74 -0.85
C ILE A 122 9.06 -0.23 -1.12
N THR A 123 8.75 -1.51 -1.41
CA THR A 123 9.77 -2.52 -1.76
C THR A 123 10.51 -2.16 -3.06
N GLN A 124 9.83 -1.60 -4.07
CA GLN A 124 10.47 -1.12 -5.30
C GLN A 124 11.45 0.03 -5.02
N VAL A 125 11.08 0.97 -4.15
CA VAL A 125 11.97 2.07 -3.74
C VAL A 125 13.14 1.53 -2.91
N GLN A 126 12.89 0.58 -2.00
CA GLN A 126 13.91 -0.09 -1.20
C GLN A 126 14.96 -0.77 -2.08
N MET A 127 14.51 -1.53 -3.10
CA MET A 127 15.39 -2.22 -4.04
C MET A 127 16.28 -1.22 -4.80
N LEU A 128 15.72 -0.08 -5.21
CA LEU A 128 16.53 0.98 -5.85
C LEU A 128 17.58 1.55 -4.89
N ILE A 129 17.31 1.70 -3.60
CA ILE A 129 18.28 2.21 -2.62
C ILE A 129 19.44 1.22 -2.46
N VAL A 130 19.15 -0.09 -2.30
CA VAL A 130 20.22 -1.12 -2.19
C VAL A 130 21.07 -1.15 -3.45
N MET A 131 20.43 -1.35 -4.62
CA MET A 131 21.14 -1.43 -5.89
C MET A 131 21.77 -0.10 -6.29
N GLY A 132 21.14 1.02 -5.92
CA GLY A 132 21.68 2.36 -6.17
C GLY A 132 22.99 2.60 -5.45
N LEU A 133 23.08 2.24 -4.17
CA LEU A 133 24.33 2.37 -3.42
C LEU A 133 25.42 1.44 -3.95
N GLU A 134 25.10 0.20 -4.27
CA GLU A 134 26.09 -0.77 -4.76
C GLU A 134 26.50 -0.51 -6.22
N VAL A 135 25.56 -0.24 -7.11
CA VAL A 135 25.82 -0.19 -8.54
C VAL A 135 26.06 1.25 -9.04
N LEU A 136 25.24 2.21 -8.59
CA LEU A 136 25.28 3.59 -9.09
C LEU A 136 26.53 4.35 -8.63
N LEU A 137 27.10 3.98 -7.50
CA LEU A 137 28.37 4.52 -7.03
C LEU A 137 29.56 3.71 -7.53
N LYS A 138 29.48 2.36 -7.45
CA LYS A 138 30.60 1.50 -7.82
C LYS A 138 30.90 1.51 -9.32
N ALA A 139 29.86 1.44 -10.18
CA ALA A 139 30.07 1.31 -11.61
C ALA A 139 30.78 2.51 -12.26
N PRO A 140 30.42 3.80 -11.98
CA PRO A 140 31.15 4.94 -12.50
C PRO A 140 32.58 5.00 -12.00
N ILE A 141 32.79 4.76 -10.68
CA ILE A 141 34.14 4.77 -10.08
C ILE A 141 35.01 3.71 -10.76
N MET A 142 34.50 2.50 -10.93
CA MET A 142 35.19 1.40 -11.56
C MET A 142 35.47 1.68 -13.04
N ALA A 143 34.48 2.22 -13.78
CA ALA A 143 34.66 2.58 -15.19
C ALA A 143 35.75 3.64 -15.38
N VAL A 144 35.68 4.76 -14.64
CA VAL A 144 36.66 5.84 -14.76
C VAL A 144 38.05 5.37 -14.36
N TRP A 145 38.16 4.66 -13.23
CA TRP A 145 39.47 4.20 -12.75
C TRP A 145 40.10 3.14 -13.68
N ALA A 146 39.30 2.19 -14.17
CA ALA A 146 39.77 1.20 -15.14
C ALA A 146 40.16 1.85 -16.48
N LEU A 147 39.42 2.88 -16.96
CA LEU A 147 39.79 3.65 -18.13
C LEU A 147 41.13 4.40 -17.91
N CYS A 148 41.35 4.99 -16.74
CA CYS A 148 42.64 5.60 -16.40
C CYS A 148 43.80 4.58 -16.42
N LYS A 149 43.57 3.37 -15.92
CA LYS A 149 44.55 2.28 -15.95
C LYS A 149 44.84 1.79 -17.37
N ILE A 150 43.80 1.70 -18.21
CA ILE A 150 43.92 1.29 -19.62
C ILE A 150 44.67 2.35 -20.44
N SER A 151 44.41 3.63 -20.27
CA SER A 151 44.97 4.72 -21.06
C SER A 151 46.48 4.86 -20.88
N THR A 152 47.06 4.35 -19.78
CA THR A 152 48.50 4.35 -19.51
C THR A 152 49.28 3.24 -20.26
N LYS A 153 48.56 2.30 -20.89
CA LYS A 153 49.14 1.16 -21.61
C LYS A 153 49.26 1.46 -23.10
N ASN A 154 48.70 0.63 -23.98
CA ASN A 154 48.78 0.81 -25.42
C ASN A 154 47.50 1.43 -25.99
N TRP A 155 47.62 2.47 -26.82
CA TRP A 155 46.46 3.19 -27.37
C TRP A 155 45.59 2.30 -28.29
N GLN A 156 46.17 1.31 -28.98
CA GLN A 156 45.44 0.40 -29.87
C GLN A 156 44.45 -0.50 -29.09
N TRP A 157 44.87 -1.01 -27.94
CA TRP A 157 43.96 -1.77 -27.04
C TRP A 157 42.90 -0.87 -26.41
N THR A 158 43.28 0.37 -26.05
CA THR A 158 42.32 1.35 -25.51
C THR A 158 41.27 1.70 -26.55
N ALA A 159 41.67 1.91 -27.81
CA ALA A 159 40.74 2.16 -28.91
C ALA A 159 39.80 0.97 -29.15
N SER A 160 40.32 -0.27 -29.16
CA SER A 160 39.47 -1.48 -29.32
C SER A 160 38.46 -1.65 -28.18
N THR A 161 38.83 -1.33 -26.94
CA THR A 161 37.91 -1.32 -25.79
C THR A 161 36.86 -0.23 -25.96
N GLY A 162 37.20 0.95 -26.39
CA GLY A 162 36.27 2.05 -26.68
C GLY A 162 35.24 1.65 -27.74
N VAL A 163 35.68 1.03 -28.84
CA VAL A 163 34.78 0.50 -29.89
C VAL A 163 33.86 -0.56 -29.32
N ALA A 164 34.37 -1.51 -28.54
CA ALA A 164 33.56 -2.55 -27.94
C ALA A 164 32.49 -1.98 -27.00
N VAL A 165 32.80 -0.98 -26.18
CA VAL A 165 31.83 -0.28 -25.31
C VAL A 165 30.76 0.41 -26.15
N VAL A 166 31.13 1.12 -27.23
CA VAL A 166 30.15 1.77 -28.12
C VAL A 166 29.22 0.74 -28.78
N VAL A 167 29.79 -0.36 -29.29
CA VAL A 167 29.00 -1.46 -29.89
C VAL A 167 28.08 -2.08 -28.86
N LEU A 168 28.58 -2.33 -27.64
CA LEU A 168 27.77 -2.88 -26.55
C LEU A 168 26.58 -1.97 -26.20
N LEU A 169 26.84 -0.68 -25.96
CA LEU A 169 25.81 0.29 -25.62
C LEU A 169 24.79 0.43 -26.76
N SER A 170 25.25 0.51 -28.00
CA SER A 170 24.36 0.56 -29.17
C SER A 170 23.48 -0.67 -29.27
N PHE A 171 24.04 -1.85 -29.11
CA PHE A 171 23.30 -3.12 -29.12
C PHE A 171 22.24 -3.17 -28.02
N VAL A 172 22.62 -2.83 -26.78
CA VAL A 172 21.68 -2.79 -25.64
C VAL A 172 20.57 -1.76 -25.88
N CYS A 173 20.93 -0.54 -26.36
CA CYS A 173 19.94 0.50 -26.68
C CYS A 173 18.93 0.03 -27.73
N VAL A 174 19.38 -0.66 -28.78
CA VAL A 174 18.50 -1.20 -29.82
C VAL A 174 17.57 -2.28 -29.23
N CYS A 175 18.10 -3.23 -28.46
CA CYS A 175 17.29 -4.25 -27.80
C CYS A 175 16.23 -3.64 -26.89
N VAL A 176 16.59 -2.66 -26.09
CA VAL A 176 15.66 -1.96 -25.18
C VAL A 176 14.63 -1.15 -25.97
N ALA A 177 15.03 -0.41 -27.00
CA ALA A 177 14.12 0.38 -27.84
C ALA A 177 13.07 -0.49 -28.54
N VAL A 178 13.44 -1.70 -28.98
CA VAL A 178 12.53 -2.67 -29.63
C VAL A 178 11.62 -3.36 -28.57
N ALA A 179 12.15 -3.70 -27.41
CA ALA A 179 11.39 -4.41 -26.38
C ALA A 179 10.44 -3.51 -25.57
N LEU A 180 10.82 -2.25 -25.31
CA LEU A 180 10.07 -1.34 -24.43
C LEU A 180 8.62 -1.10 -24.85
N PRO A 181 8.28 -0.83 -26.13
CA PRO A 181 6.89 -0.68 -26.56
C PRO A 181 6.08 -1.98 -26.40
N LYS A 182 6.73 -3.14 -26.56
CA LYS A 182 6.08 -4.44 -26.35
C LYS A 182 5.79 -4.68 -24.87
N PHE A 183 6.69 -4.31 -23.95
CA PHE A 183 6.45 -4.38 -22.51
C PHE A 183 5.29 -3.47 -22.06
N LYS A 184 5.15 -2.28 -22.66
CA LYS A 184 3.97 -1.43 -22.41
C LYS A 184 2.68 -2.10 -22.88
N LYS A 185 2.69 -2.69 -24.09
CA LYS A 185 1.54 -3.43 -24.62
C LYS A 185 1.22 -4.68 -23.78
N LEU A 186 2.22 -5.39 -23.29
CA LEU A 186 2.04 -6.56 -22.41
C LEU A 186 1.21 -6.23 -21.16
N GLN A 187 1.41 -5.07 -20.55
CA GLN A 187 0.63 -4.67 -19.39
C GLN A 187 -0.86 -4.59 -19.72
N SER A 188 -1.23 -3.91 -20.81
CA SER A 188 -2.63 -3.78 -21.21
C SER A 188 -3.27 -5.13 -21.63
N LEU A 189 -2.48 -6.02 -22.23
CA LEU A 189 -2.94 -7.37 -22.58
C LEU A 189 -3.13 -8.25 -21.34
N THR A 190 -2.25 -8.13 -20.34
CA THR A 190 -2.41 -8.81 -19.05
C THR A 190 -3.66 -8.31 -18.33
N ASP A 191 -3.91 -7.00 -18.32
CA ASP A 191 -5.11 -6.42 -17.73
C ASP A 191 -6.39 -6.90 -18.46
N ASN A 192 -6.35 -7.02 -19.78
CA ASN A 192 -7.44 -7.59 -20.58
C ASN A 192 -7.69 -9.07 -20.24
N LEU A 193 -6.65 -9.89 -20.16
CA LEU A 193 -6.76 -11.29 -19.76
C LEU A 193 -7.34 -11.43 -18.35
N ASN A 194 -6.85 -10.63 -17.39
CA ASN A 194 -7.38 -10.58 -16.04
C ASN A 194 -8.85 -10.16 -16.00
N ARG A 195 -9.27 -9.21 -16.83
CA ARG A 195 -10.67 -8.79 -16.97
C ARG A 195 -11.54 -9.95 -17.46
N VAL A 196 -11.14 -10.62 -18.54
CA VAL A 196 -11.87 -11.76 -19.10
C VAL A 196 -11.99 -12.89 -18.06
N THR A 197 -10.90 -13.19 -17.36
CA THR A 197 -10.88 -14.23 -16.31
C THR A 197 -11.79 -13.85 -15.14
N ARG A 198 -11.76 -12.61 -14.69
CA ARG A 198 -12.62 -12.13 -13.61
C ARG A 198 -14.09 -12.16 -13.98
N GLU A 199 -14.44 -11.69 -15.18
CA GLU A 199 -15.81 -11.77 -15.71
C GLU A 199 -16.33 -13.21 -15.67
N ASN A 200 -15.53 -14.16 -16.15
CA ASN A 200 -15.89 -15.57 -16.16
C ASN A 200 -16.07 -16.14 -14.75
N LEU A 201 -15.14 -15.86 -13.84
CA LEU A 201 -15.21 -16.36 -12.46
C LEU A 201 -16.38 -15.76 -11.69
N THR A 202 -16.62 -14.45 -11.84
CA THR A 202 -17.75 -13.77 -11.18
C THR A 202 -19.09 -14.25 -11.72
N GLY A 203 -19.16 -14.48 -13.05
CA GLY A 203 -20.36 -14.93 -13.72
C GLY A 203 -20.47 -16.46 -13.92
N LEU A 204 -19.70 -17.28 -13.18
CA LEU A 204 -19.60 -18.73 -13.43
C LEU A 204 -20.94 -19.44 -13.41
N ASN A 205 -21.83 -19.05 -12.52
CA ASN A 205 -23.20 -19.62 -12.45
C ASN A 205 -23.99 -19.31 -13.72
N VAL A 206 -23.84 -18.09 -14.27
CA VAL A 206 -24.50 -17.68 -15.52
C VAL A 206 -23.91 -18.47 -16.70
N VAL A 207 -22.58 -18.56 -16.78
CA VAL A 207 -21.89 -19.32 -17.83
C VAL A 207 -22.41 -20.75 -17.88
N ARG A 208 -22.51 -21.40 -16.74
CA ARG A 208 -23.03 -22.79 -16.63
C ARG A 208 -24.51 -22.90 -16.92
N ALA A 209 -25.33 -21.94 -16.40
CA ALA A 209 -26.76 -21.95 -16.63
C ALA A 209 -27.16 -21.81 -18.11
N TYR A 210 -26.29 -21.17 -18.90
CA TYR A 210 -26.53 -20.94 -20.33
C TYR A 210 -25.64 -21.78 -21.27
N ASN A 211 -24.90 -22.78 -20.74
CA ASN A 211 -23.95 -23.63 -21.49
C ASN A 211 -22.96 -22.78 -22.34
N ALA A 212 -22.47 -21.68 -21.78
CA ALA A 212 -21.64 -20.73 -22.50
C ALA A 212 -20.13 -20.93 -22.30
N GLU A 213 -19.71 -22.12 -21.81
CA GLU A 213 -18.31 -22.43 -21.54
C GLU A 213 -17.44 -22.32 -22.79
N GLY A 214 -17.95 -22.85 -23.93
CA GLY A 214 -17.21 -22.77 -25.21
C GLY A 214 -17.00 -21.34 -25.69
N TYR A 215 -17.98 -20.45 -25.52
CA TYR A 215 -17.85 -19.03 -25.83
C TYR A 215 -16.80 -18.35 -24.94
N GLN A 216 -16.85 -18.59 -23.62
CA GLN A 216 -15.90 -18.00 -22.68
C GLN A 216 -14.49 -18.55 -22.89
N GLN A 217 -14.34 -19.82 -23.21
CA GLN A 217 -13.06 -20.43 -23.54
C GLN A 217 -12.44 -19.80 -24.79
N LYS A 218 -13.24 -19.58 -25.84
CA LYS A 218 -12.77 -18.88 -27.04
C LYS A 218 -12.30 -17.45 -26.71
N LYS A 219 -13.11 -16.69 -25.98
CA LYS A 219 -12.78 -15.32 -25.54
C LYS A 219 -11.48 -15.27 -24.74
N PHE A 220 -11.27 -16.26 -23.85
CA PHE A 220 -10.03 -16.38 -23.07
C PHE A 220 -8.85 -16.73 -23.98
N ASN A 221 -9.00 -17.71 -24.88
CA ASN A 221 -7.94 -18.15 -25.77
C ASN A 221 -7.48 -17.02 -26.69
N ASP A 222 -8.41 -16.23 -27.27
CA ASP A 222 -8.08 -15.09 -28.13
C ASP A 222 -7.23 -14.04 -27.37
N ALA A 223 -7.62 -13.72 -26.12
CA ALA A 223 -6.86 -12.78 -25.28
C ALA A 223 -5.49 -13.36 -24.86
N ASN A 224 -5.44 -14.66 -24.55
CA ASN A 224 -4.22 -15.37 -24.18
C ASN A 224 -3.24 -15.48 -25.35
N ASP A 225 -3.72 -15.74 -26.55
CA ASP A 225 -2.89 -15.84 -27.75
C ASP A 225 -2.22 -14.51 -28.11
N GLU A 226 -2.94 -13.38 -28.01
CA GLU A 226 -2.36 -12.06 -28.24
C GLU A 226 -1.30 -11.72 -27.20
N LEU A 227 -1.58 -12.02 -25.92
CA LEU A 227 -0.61 -11.88 -24.83
C LEU A 227 0.63 -12.74 -25.10
N THR A 228 0.44 -14.02 -25.40
CA THR A 228 1.53 -14.99 -25.63
C THR A 228 2.42 -14.58 -26.80
N LYS A 229 1.83 -14.18 -27.95
CA LYS A 229 2.59 -13.71 -29.12
C LYS A 229 3.44 -12.47 -28.77
N THR A 230 2.87 -11.53 -28.05
CA THR A 230 3.57 -10.29 -27.66
C THR A 230 4.68 -10.58 -26.65
N GLN A 231 4.41 -11.47 -25.67
CA GLN A 231 5.39 -11.88 -24.66
C GLN A 231 6.55 -12.67 -25.28
N LEU A 232 6.22 -13.58 -26.21
CA LEU A 232 7.24 -14.36 -26.92
C LEU A 232 8.19 -13.46 -27.71
N PHE A 233 7.66 -12.45 -28.42
CA PHE A 233 8.49 -11.47 -29.12
C PHE A 233 9.38 -10.69 -28.16
N ALA A 234 8.83 -10.15 -27.06
CA ALA A 234 9.59 -9.41 -26.07
C ALA A 234 10.67 -10.26 -25.43
N ASN A 235 10.33 -11.49 -25.03
CA ASN A 235 11.29 -12.43 -24.41
C ASN A 235 12.38 -12.90 -25.38
N ARG A 236 12.07 -13.14 -26.67
CA ARG A 236 13.06 -13.46 -27.68
C ARG A 236 14.04 -12.28 -27.88
N THR A 237 13.53 -11.05 -27.95
CA THR A 237 14.38 -9.84 -28.08
C THR A 237 15.28 -9.71 -26.84
N MET A 238 14.75 -9.88 -25.63
CA MET A 238 15.55 -9.82 -24.41
C MET A 238 16.51 -11.03 -24.27
N GLY A 239 16.09 -12.19 -24.76
CA GLY A 239 16.90 -13.42 -24.75
C GLY A 239 18.16 -13.31 -25.62
N THR A 240 18.15 -12.46 -26.67
CA THR A 240 19.34 -12.20 -27.50
C THR A 240 20.37 -11.31 -26.79
N MET A 241 19.97 -10.59 -25.71
CA MET A 241 20.88 -9.69 -25.01
C MET A 241 22.13 -10.38 -24.48
N MET A 242 21.95 -11.46 -23.70
CA MET A 242 23.10 -12.15 -23.09
C MET A 242 24.06 -12.75 -24.12
N PRO A 243 23.59 -13.51 -25.14
CA PRO A 243 24.46 -13.97 -26.22
C PRO A 243 25.15 -12.83 -26.97
N GLY A 244 24.45 -11.73 -27.25
CA GLY A 244 25.02 -10.58 -27.93
C GLY A 244 26.11 -9.87 -27.11
N ILE A 245 25.89 -9.69 -25.83
CA ILE A 245 26.90 -9.17 -24.89
C ILE A 245 28.13 -10.09 -24.86
N GLN A 246 27.91 -11.40 -24.75
CA GLN A 246 28.99 -12.38 -24.74
C GLN A 246 29.78 -12.36 -26.05
N MET A 247 29.11 -12.15 -27.18
CA MET A 247 29.77 -12.00 -28.49
C MET A 247 30.64 -10.76 -28.53
N VAL A 248 30.18 -9.63 -28.01
CA VAL A 248 30.98 -8.40 -27.93
C VAL A 248 32.20 -8.62 -27.02
N MET A 249 32.04 -9.25 -25.87
CA MET A 249 33.12 -9.55 -24.93
C MET A 249 34.18 -10.48 -25.54
N ASN A 250 33.73 -11.57 -26.17
CA ASN A 250 34.64 -12.52 -26.85
C ASN A 250 35.33 -11.84 -28.06
N GLY A 251 34.63 -10.98 -28.80
CA GLY A 251 35.19 -10.21 -29.89
C GLY A 251 36.24 -9.24 -29.40
N LEU A 252 36.02 -8.54 -28.27
CA LEU A 252 37.01 -7.67 -27.64
C LEU A 252 38.24 -8.47 -27.20
N MET A 253 38.03 -9.64 -26.57
CA MET A 253 39.13 -10.52 -26.16
C MET A 253 39.98 -10.97 -27.36
N LEU A 254 39.32 -11.39 -28.45
CA LEU A 254 39.98 -11.74 -29.70
C LEU A 254 40.78 -10.56 -30.27
N ALA A 255 40.19 -9.37 -30.29
CA ALA A 255 40.88 -8.16 -30.78
C ALA A 255 42.13 -7.81 -29.96
N ILE A 256 42.03 -7.91 -28.62
CA ILE A 256 43.17 -7.66 -27.73
C ILE A 256 44.29 -8.66 -27.99
N TYR A 257 43.99 -9.96 -28.13
CA TYR A 257 44.98 -10.98 -28.43
C TYR A 257 45.59 -10.83 -29.82
N TRP A 258 44.75 -10.51 -30.84
CA TRP A 258 45.24 -10.28 -32.21
C TRP A 258 46.19 -9.09 -32.29
N ILE A 259 45.78 -7.94 -31.73
CA ILE A 259 46.63 -6.74 -31.65
C ILE A 259 47.88 -7.04 -30.81
N GLY A 260 47.72 -7.76 -29.70
CA GLY A 260 48.84 -8.19 -28.85
C GLY A 260 49.87 -9.04 -29.60
N ALA A 261 49.39 -10.04 -30.35
CA ALA A 261 50.27 -10.89 -31.18
C ALA A 261 51.02 -10.06 -32.22
N TYR A 262 50.36 -9.12 -32.90
CA TYR A 262 50.98 -8.22 -33.86
C TYR A 262 52.04 -7.32 -33.20
N LEU A 263 51.75 -6.74 -32.02
CA LEU A 263 52.69 -5.93 -31.27
C LEU A 263 53.89 -6.74 -30.78
N ILE A 264 53.69 -7.96 -30.30
CA ILE A 264 54.78 -8.85 -29.87
C ILE A 264 55.67 -9.27 -31.04
N SER A 265 55.07 -9.51 -32.22
CA SER A 265 55.83 -9.86 -33.45
C SER A 265 56.78 -8.74 -33.86
N ASN A 266 56.34 -7.50 -33.74
CA ASN A 266 57.12 -6.32 -34.16
C ASN A 266 58.02 -5.74 -33.07
N ALA A 267 57.96 -6.26 -31.82
CA ALA A 267 58.72 -5.75 -30.69
C ALA A 267 60.16 -6.32 -30.63
N GLN A 268 61.07 -5.58 -29.99
CA GLN A 268 62.40 -6.06 -29.65
C GLN A 268 62.32 -7.17 -28.60
N MET A 269 63.36 -8.02 -28.54
CA MET A 269 63.36 -9.25 -27.73
C MET A 269 63.09 -8.98 -26.23
N PHE A 270 63.58 -7.87 -25.70
CA PHE A 270 63.36 -7.48 -24.30
C PHE A 270 61.93 -6.98 -23.99
N ASP A 271 61.24 -6.40 -24.99
CA ASP A 271 59.90 -5.83 -24.82
C ASP A 271 58.80 -6.88 -24.96
N LYS A 272 59.08 -8.02 -25.63
CA LYS A 272 58.07 -9.08 -25.88
C LYS A 272 57.39 -9.58 -24.61
N LEU A 273 58.20 -9.78 -23.56
CA LEU A 273 57.70 -10.27 -22.26
C LEU A 273 56.79 -9.23 -21.59
N THR A 274 57.18 -7.96 -21.67
CA THR A 274 56.42 -6.86 -21.10
C THR A 274 55.08 -6.68 -21.81
N ILE A 275 55.07 -6.70 -23.17
CA ILE A 275 53.84 -6.60 -23.96
C ILE A 275 52.94 -7.79 -23.72
N PHE A 276 53.45 -9.01 -23.59
CA PHE A 276 52.66 -10.20 -23.28
C PHE A 276 51.99 -10.09 -21.89
N SER A 277 52.76 -9.70 -20.89
CA SER A 277 52.23 -9.48 -19.55
C SER A 277 51.16 -8.36 -19.53
N ASP A 278 51.42 -7.25 -20.23
CA ASP A 278 50.47 -6.14 -20.34
C ASP A 278 49.18 -6.54 -21.07
N MET A 279 49.27 -7.43 -22.08
CA MET A 279 48.09 -7.98 -22.77
C MET A 279 47.15 -8.74 -21.81
N ILE A 280 47.69 -9.57 -20.93
CA ILE A 280 46.92 -10.33 -19.94
C ILE A 280 46.20 -9.37 -18.98
N VAL A 281 46.94 -8.41 -18.45
CA VAL A 281 46.41 -7.39 -17.51
C VAL A 281 45.36 -6.52 -18.19
N PHE A 282 45.64 -6.09 -19.41
CA PHE A 282 44.73 -5.27 -20.20
C PHE A 282 43.38 -5.99 -20.43
N THR A 283 43.43 -7.28 -20.73
CA THR A 283 42.21 -8.11 -20.87
C THR A 283 41.35 -8.04 -19.63
N GLN A 284 41.93 -8.13 -18.44
CA GLN A 284 41.19 -8.04 -17.18
C GLN A 284 40.55 -6.65 -16.98
N TYR A 285 41.30 -5.56 -17.24
CA TYR A 285 40.75 -4.21 -17.14
C TYR A 285 39.66 -3.94 -18.17
N ALA A 286 39.82 -4.38 -19.42
CA ALA A 286 38.82 -4.24 -20.46
C ALA A 286 37.49 -4.94 -20.09
N MET A 287 37.60 -6.13 -19.52
CA MET A 287 36.43 -6.85 -19.00
C MET A 287 35.74 -6.09 -17.86
N GLN A 288 36.49 -5.49 -16.93
CA GLN A 288 35.94 -4.68 -15.85
C GLN A 288 35.26 -3.41 -16.37
N VAL A 289 35.80 -2.75 -17.40
CA VAL A 289 35.16 -1.61 -18.07
C VAL A 289 33.81 -2.02 -18.63
N VAL A 290 33.78 -3.08 -19.45
CA VAL A 290 32.53 -3.56 -20.07
C VAL A 290 31.50 -3.93 -19.01
N MET A 291 31.90 -4.65 -17.95
CA MET A 291 31.01 -5.02 -16.84
C MET A 291 30.47 -3.79 -16.10
N SER A 292 31.28 -2.74 -15.92
CA SER A 292 30.83 -1.50 -15.29
C SER A 292 29.75 -0.81 -16.11
N PHE A 293 29.89 -0.75 -17.43
CA PHE A 293 28.86 -0.21 -18.31
C PHE A 293 27.58 -1.07 -18.29
N MET A 294 27.69 -2.40 -18.25
CA MET A 294 26.54 -3.28 -18.07
C MET A 294 25.79 -3.01 -16.77
N MET A 295 26.49 -2.82 -15.66
CA MET A 295 25.87 -2.47 -14.38
C MET A 295 25.10 -1.15 -14.48
N LEU A 296 25.65 -0.13 -15.18
CA LEU A 296 24.96 1.14 -15.40
C LEU A 296 23.66 0.97 -16.19
N VAL A 297 23.66 0.11 -17.23
CA VAL A 297 22.43 -0.17 -18.01
C VAL A 297 21.33 -0.75 -17.15
N MET A 298 21.63 -1.62 -16.18
CA MET A 298 20.65 -2.22 -15.28
C MET A 298 19.89 -1.17 -14.46
N ILE A 299 20.53 -0.06 -14.10
CA ILE A 299 19.89 1.04 -13.36
C ILE A 299 18.82 1.72 -14.19
N PHE A 300 19.03 1.91 -15.49
CA PHE A 300 18.04 2.52 -16.37
C PHE A 300 16.74 1.71 -16.46
N VAL A 301 16.76 0.41 -16.17
CA VAL A 301 15.57 -0.44 -16.10
C VAL A 301 14.85 -0.29 -14.75
N LEU A 302 15.59 -0.13 -13.67
CA LEU A 302 15.04 -0.06 -12.31
C LEU A 302 14.51 1.34 -11.94
N LEU A 303 15.21 2.39 -12.39
CA LEU A 303 14.91 3.78 -12.04
C LEU A 303 13.47 4.21 -12.41
N PRO A 304 12.93 3.91 -13.61
CA PRO A 304 11.57 4.26 -13.96
C PRO A 304 10.52 3.59 -13.05
N ARG A 305 10.70 2.31 -12.73
CA ARG A 305 9.77 1.57 -11.85
C ARG A 305 9.74 2.18 -10.45
N ALA A 306 10.90 2.37 -9.84
CA ALA A 306 10.99 3.00 -8.53
C ALA A 306 10.50 4.46 -8.54
N SER A 307 10.66 5.19 -9.65
CA SER A 307 10.15 6.55 -9.79
C SER A 307 8.63 6.61 -9.81
N VAL A 308 7.96 5.68 -10.50
CA VAL A 308 6.49 5.56 -10.50
C VAL A 308 5.99 5.19 -9.11
N SER A 309 6.59 4.19 -8.46
CA SER A 309 6.24 3.80 -7.09
C SER A 309 6.44 4.96 -6.09
N ALA A 310 7.54 5.70 -6.21
CA ALA A 310 7.79 6.88 -5.40
C ALA A 310 6.75 8.00 -5.63
N LYS A 311 6.27 8.19 -6.86
CA LYS A 311 5.19 9.13 -7.17
C LYS A 311 3.91 8.72 -6.44
N ARG A 312 3.51 7.45 -6.54
CA ARG A 312 2.31 6.91 -5.89
C ARG A 312 2.36 7.00 -4.37
N ILE A 313 3.53 6.77 -3.76
CA ILE A 313 3.73 6.97 -2.32
C ILE A 313 3.60 8.46 -1.94
N ASN A 314 4.20 9.37 -2.73
CA ASN A 314 4.08 10.80 -2.47
C ASN A 314 2.64 11.30 -2.61
N GLU A 315 1.83 10.79 -3.53
CA GLU A 315 0.42 11.11 -3.63
C GLU A 315 -0.32 10.87 -2.31
N VAL A 316 -0.01 9.77 -1.60
CA VAL A 316 -0.59 9.50 -0.27
C VAL A 316 -0.04 10.45 0.78
N LEU A 317 1.27 10.65 0.84
CA LEU A 317 1.91 11.45 1.87
C LEU A 317 1.60 12.95 1.76
N ASP A 318 1.42 13.44 0.54
CA ASP A 318 1.16 14.85 0.23
C ASP A 318 -0.34 15.18 0.20
N MET A 319 -1.23 14.16 0.29
CA MET A 319 -2.67 14.37 0.28
C MET A 319 -3.07 15.34 1.40
N PRO A 320 -3.67 16.48 1.09
CA PRO A 320 -4.17 17.39 2.11
C PRO A 320 -5.31 16.72 2.87
N LEU A 321 -5.42 16.98 4.16
CA LEU A 321 -6.54 16.51 4.97
C LEU A 321 -7.70 17.50 4.84
N SER A 322 -8.88 17.03 4.43
CA SER A 322 -10.10 17.83 4.36
C SER A 322 -10.57 18.20 5.78
N ILE A 323 -10.50 17.23 6.70
CA ILE A 323 -10.90 17.41 8.09
C ILE A 323 -9.68 17.70 8.96
N LYS A 324 -9.62 18.90 9.52
CA LYS A 324 -8.60 19.31 10.49
C LYS A 324 -9.16 19.19 11.90
N ASP A 325 -8.31 18.79 12.84
CA ASP A 325 -8.68 18.73 14.25
C ASP A 325 -9.01 20.13 14.81
N GLY A 326 -10.04 20.19 15.64
CA GLY A 326 -10.33 21.34 16.45
C GLY A 326 -9.50 21.36 17.75
N THR A 327 -9.89 22.20 18.70
CA THR A 327 -9.16 22.37 19.97
C THR A 327 -9.99 22.03 21.20
N LYS A 328 -11.33 21.93 21.06
CA LYS A 328 -12.22 21.65 22.19
C LYS A 328 -12.28 20.16 22.51
N GLU A 329 -12.27 19.83 23.78
CA GLU A 329 -12.39 18.46 24.27
C GLU A 329 -13.72 18.20 24.97
N ASN A 330 -14.38 19.25 25.50
CA ASN A 330 -15.61 19.14 26.27
C ASN A 330 -16.74 19.93 25.61
N GLY A 331 -17.98 19.46 25.84
CA GLY A 331 -19.19 20.17 25.47
C GLY A 331 -19.57 21.27 26.47
N ILE A 332 -20.74 21.89 26.24
CA ILE A 332 -21.33 22.87 27.15
C ILE A 332 -22.03 22.15 28.30
N ASP A 333 -21.78 22.59 29.53
CA ASP A 333 -22.44 22.03 30.71
C ASP A 333 -23.98 22.11 30.58
N GLY A 334 -24.65 21.02 30.94
CA GLY A 334 -26.10 20.87 30.83
C GLY A 334 -26.63 20.42 29.47
N LYS A 335 -25.79 20.33 28.42
CA LYS A 335 -26.18 19.89 27.08
C LYS A 335 -25.68 18.50 26.71
N LYS A 336 -25.21 17.74 27.68
CA LYS A 336 -24.62 16.42 27.48
C LYS A 336 -25.57 15.47 26.74
N GLY A 337 -25.11 14.90 25.61
CA GLY A 337 -25.88 13.98 24.76
C GLY A 337 -26.85 14.69 23.81
N GLU A 338 -26.85 16.03 23.75
CA GLU A 338 -27.65 16.79 22.79
C GLU A 338 -26.97 16.82 21.41
N VAL A 339 -27.76 16.61 20.36
CA VAL A 339 -27.29 16.74 18.96
C VAL A 339 -28.25 17.66 18.22
N GLU A 340 -27.73 18.70 17.59
CA GLU A 340 -28.50 19.69 16.85
C GLU A 340 -27.95 19.87 15.45
N PHE A 341 -28.82 19.84 14.45
CA PHE A 341 -28.55 20.18 13.06
C PHE A 341 -29.21 21.51 12.75
N ARG A 342 -28.45 22.46 12.20
CA ARG A 342 -28.93 23.80 11.83
C ARG A 342 -28.70 24.04 10.34
N ASN A 343 -29.74 23.96 9.53
CA ASN A 343 -29.74 24.21 8.08
C ASN A 343 -28.60 23.48 7.36
N VAL A 344 -28.41 22.21 7.69
CA VAL A 344 -27.28 21.40 7.21
C VAL A 344 -27.54 20.94 5.79
N SER A 345 -26.62 21.27 4.89
CA SER A 345 -26.55 20.72 3.54
C SER A 345 -25.17 20.08 3.29
N PHE A 346 -25.15 19.06 2.46
CA PHE A 346 -23.92 18.36 2.10
C PHE A 346 -23.94 17.84 0.68
N CYS A 347 -22.80 18.07 -0.01
CA CYS A 347 -22.49 17.51 -1.32
C CYS A 347 -21.21 16.68 -1.25
N TYR A 348 -21.22 15.47 -1.80
CA TYR A 348 -19.99 14.70 -1.95
C TYR A 348 -19.06 15.38 -2.98
N PRO A 349 -17.73 15.27 -2.84
CA PRO A 349 -16.77 15.98 -3.72
C PRO A 349 -16.97 15.71 -5.22
N ASP A 350 -17.40 14.49 -5.57
CA ASP A 350 -17.61 14.06 -6.96
C ASP A 350 -19.07 14.20 -7.43
N ALA A 351 -19.96 14.79 -6.61
CA ALA A 351 -21.36 14.95 -6.94
C ALA A 351 -21.67 16.38 -7.41
N GLU A 352 -22.58 16.51 -8.39
CA GLU A 352 -23.03 17.80 -8.92
C GLU A 352 -24.13 18.45 -8.05
N LYS A 353 -24.79 17.67 -7.19
CA LYS A 353 -25.94 18.12 -6.38
C LYS A 353 -25.73 17.76 -4.92
N ASP A 354 -26.34 18.57 -4.04
CA ASP A 354 -26.42 18.28 -2.63
C ASP A 354 -27.18 16.96 -2.41
N VAL A 355 -26.61 16.05 -1.60
CA VAL A 355 -27.25 14.77 -1.22
C VAL A 355 -28.21 14.95 -0.05
N ILE A 356 -27.97 15.96 0.78
CA ILE A 356 -28.89 16.43 1.80
C ILE A 356 -28.95 17.96 1.74
N GLU A 357 -30.15 18.51 1.91
CA GLU A 357 -30.41 19.93 1.77
C GLU A 357 -31.29 20.42 2.93
N ASP A 358 -30.82 21.46 3.61
CA ASP A 358 -31.54 22.21 4.68
C ASP A 358 -32.08 21.31 5.81
N ILE A 359 -31.28 20.38 6.29
CA ILE A 359 -31.66 19.48 7.38
C ILE A 359 -31.54 20.23 8.71
N SER A 360 -32.66 20.35 9.43
CA SER A 360 -32.73 21.00 10.76
C SER A 360 -33.55 20.16 11.73
N PHE A 361 -32.94 19.76 12.84
CA PHE A 361 -33.62 19.07 13.95
C PHE A 361 -32.76 19.11 15.21
N THR A 362 -33.39 18.87 16.36
CA THR A 362 -32.71 18.72 17.65
C THR A 362 -33.10 17.38 18.28
N ALA A 363 -32.10 16.67 18.78
CA ALA A 363 -32.23 15.46 19.58
C ALA A 363 -31.74 15.75 20.99
N HIS A 364 -32.59 15.55 21.99
CA HIS A 364 -32.24 15.76 23.39
C HIS A 364 -31.70 14.46 24.02
N LYS A 365 -31.02 14.61 25.16
CA LYS A 365 -30.46 13.50 25.92
C LYS A 365 -31.48 12.40 26.15
N GLY A 366 -31.14 11.15 25.81
CA GLY A 366 -31.95 9.97 26.02
C GLY A 366 -33.04 9.74 24.97
N GLU A 367 -33.28 10.69 24.05
CA GLU A 367 -34.25 10.50 22.96
C GLU A 367 -33.78 9.49 21.92
N THR A 368 -34.73 8.83 21.30
CA THR A 368 -34.54 7.97 20.14
C THR A 368 -35.02 8.69 18.88
N ILE A 369 -34.10 9.06 18.01
CA ILE A 369 -34.40 9.65 16.72
C ILE A 369 -34.25 8.60 15.63
N ALA A 370 -35.29 8.37 14.85
CA ALA A 370 -35.25 7.42 13.75
C ALA A 370 -35.30 8.12 12.40
N PHE A 371 -34.54 7.59 11.43
CA PHE A 371 -34.54 8.06 10.05
C PHE A 371 -35.13 6.99 9.13
N ILE A 372 -36.08 7.38 8.30
CA ILE A 372 -36.69 6.52 7.28
C ILE A 372 -36.82 7.27 5.96
N GLY A 373 -36.93 6.55 4.86
CA GLY A 373 -37.09 7.08 3.51
C GLY A 373 -36.55 6.11 2.47
N SER A 374 -36.68 6.46 1.21
CA SER A 374 -36.20 5.65 0.07
C SER A 374 -34.69 5.36 0.13
N THR A 375 -34.26 4.32 -0.59
CA THR A 375 -32.82 4.03 -0.72
C THR A 375 -32.13 5.18 -1.45
N GLY A 376 -31.03 5.70 -0.89
CA GLY A 376 -30.29 6.82 -1.48
C GLY A 376 -30.75 8.21 -1.04
N CYS A 377 -31.81 8.38 -0.25
CA CYS A 377 -32.31 9.69 0.20
C CYS A 377 -31.45 10.41 1.25
N GLY A 378 -30.23 9.93 1.54
CA GLY A 378 -29.27 10.63 2.41
C GLY A 378 -29.28 10.23 3.90
N LYS A 379 -30.01 9.21 4.35
CA LYS A 379 -30.09 8.77 5.78
C LYS A 379 -28.72 8.56 6.42
N SER A 380 -27.89 7.69 5.83
CA SER A 380 -26.55 7.40 6.35
C SER A 380 -25.63 8.64 6.26
N THR A 381 -25.86 9.51 5.28
CA THR A 381 -25.10 10.76 5.15
C THR A 381 -25.35 11.68 6.34
N VAL A 382 -26.61 11.84 6.78
CA VAL A 382 -26.95 12.66 7.95
C VAL A 382 -26.24 12.14 9.20
N ILE A 383 -26.41 10.86 9.53
CA ILE A 383 -25.81 10.30 10.76
C ILE A 383 -24.28 10.26 10.73
N ASN A 384 -23.63 10.20 9.55
CA ASN A 384 -22.18 10.22 9.40
C ASN A 384 -21.55 11.57 9.68
N MET A 385 -22.33 12.66 9.74
CA MET A 385 -21.85 13.98 10.14
C MET A 385 -21.69 14.11 11.65
N ILE A 386 -22.44 13.34 12.46
CA ILE A 386 -22.34 13.38 13.92
C ILE A 386 -20.93 12.98 14.40
N PRO A 387 -20.32 11.83 13.96
CA PRO A 387 -18.93 11.49 14.28
C PRO A 387 -17.91 12.26 13.45
N ARG A 388 -18.37 13.24 12.66
CA ARG A 388 -17.53 14.03 11.76
C ARG A 388 -16.71 13.15 10.82
N PHE A 389 -17.38 12.21 10.11
CA PHE A 389 -16.76 11.48 8.99
C PHE A 389 -16.70 12.37 7.74
N TYR A 390 -17.60 13.34 7.66
CA TYR A 390 -17.68 14.41 6.68
C TYR A 390 -18.03 15.73 7.38
N ASP A 391 -17.55 16.83 6.86
CA ASP A 391 -17.95 18.18 7.29
C ASP A 391 -19.12 18.66 6.45
N ALA A 392 -20.13 19.30 7.06
CA ALA A 392 -21.22 19.94 6.36
C ALA A 392 -20.71 21.01 5.38
N THR A 393 -21.29 21.05 4.17
CA THR A 393 -20.99 22.06 3.15
C THR A 393 -21.60 23.40 3.53
N LYS A 394 -22.84 23.39 4.10
CA LYS A 394 -23.56 24.55 4.63
C LYS A 394 -24.19 24.16 5.96
N GLY A 395 -24.43 25.15 6.80
CA GLY A 395 -25.02 24.94 8.13
C GLY A 395 -24.03 24.38 9.14
N GLU A 396 -24.55 23.92 10.28
CA GLU A 396 -23.75 23.48 11.43
C GLU A 396 -24.34 22.25 12.08
N VAL A 397 -23.46 21.33 12.49
CA VAL A 397 -23.81 20.20 13.36
C VAL A 397 -23.20 20.45 14.72
N LEU A 398 -24.02 20.44 15.76
CA LEU A 398 -23.58 20.65 17.13
C LEU A 398 -23.77 19.34 17.93
N VAL A 399 -22.78 19.03 18.76
CA VAL A 399 -22.82 17.97 19.77
C VAL A 399 -22.54 18.61 21.12
N ASP A 400 -23.39 18.36 22.11
CA ASP A 400 -23.31 19.00 23.43
C ASP A 400 -23.24 20.54 23.34
N GLY A 401 -23.94 21.13 22.36
CA GLY A 401 -23.98 22.57 22.10
C GLY A 401 -22.73 23.16 21.43
N VAL A 402 -21.73 22.36 21.09
CA VAL A 402 -20.49 22.79 20.43
C VAL A 402 -20.45 22.26 19.00
N ASN A 403 -20.03 23.08 18.05
CA ASN A 403 -19.88 22.67 16.66
C ASN A 403 -18.86 21.53 16.53
N VAL A 404 -19.21 20.46 15.81
CA VAL A 404 -18.32 19.29 15.61
C VAL A 404 -16.97 19.65 15.00
N LYS A 405 -16.89 20.76 14.25
CA LYS A 405 -15.64 21.28 13.66
C LYS A 405 -14.66 21.82 14.70
N GLU A 406 -15.15 22.23 15.87
CA GLU A 406 -14.33 22.79 16.95
C GLU A 406 -13.75 21.72 17.88
N TYR A 407 -14.34 20.52 17.90
CA TYR A 407 -13.82 19.41 18.69
C TYR A 407 -12.54 18.82 18.11
N THR A 408 -11.68 18.28 19.00
CA THR A 408 -10.73 17.25 18.57
C THR A 408 -11.52 16.01 18.16
N GLN A 409 -11.16 15.37 17.05
CA GLN A 409 -11.87 14.16 16.56
C GLN A 409 -11.91 13.05 17.62
N LYS A 410 -10.83 12.94 18.43
CA LYS A 410 -10.75 11.98 19.52
C LYS A 410 -11.81 12.26 20.59
N ALA A 411 -11.94 13.49 21.05
CA ALA A 411 -12.91 13.88 22.07
C ALA A 411 -14.35 13.67 21.59
N LEU A 412 -14.65 14.09 20.36
CA LEU A 412 -15.98 13.89 19.76
C LEU A 412 -16.33 12.39 19.65
N ARG A 413 -15.43 11.59 19.08
CA ARG A 413 -15.66 10.15 18.85
C ARG A 413 -15.66 9.33 20.13
N ASN A 414 -15.05 9.82 21.22
CA ASN A 414 -15.16 9.18 22.53
C ASN A 414 -16.58 9.24 23.11
N LYS A 415 -17.37 10.25 22.72
CA LYS A 415 -18.80 10.38 23.13
C LYS A 415 -19.74 9.47 22.35
N ILE A 416 -19.28 8.86 21.24
CA ILE A 416 -20.13 8.20 20.25
C ILE A 416 -19.85 6.70 20.20
N GLY A 417 -20.91 5.90 20.27
CA GLY A 417 -20.90 4.49 19.90
C GLY A 417 -21.53 4.33 18.50
N TYR A 418 -20.74 3.94 17.52
CA TYR A 418 -21.19 3.84 16.13
C TYR A 418 -21.25 2.38 15.67
N VAL A 419 -22.40 1.97 15.14
CA VAL A 419 -22.64 0.66 14.55
C VAL A 419 -22.94 0.83 13.07
N SER A 420 -21.99 0.40 12.24
CA SER A 420 -22.10 0.52 10.78
C SER A 420 -23.09 -0.50 10.18
N GLN A 421 -23.65 -0.18 9.03
CA GLN A 421 -24.54 -1.04 8.26
C GLN A 421 -23.91 -2.42 8.00
N LYS A 422 -22.66 -2.45 7.58
CA LYS A 422 -21.88 -3.68 7.42
C LYS A 422 -21.04 -3.94 8.67
N ALA A 423 -21.39 -4.95 9.43
CA ALA A 423 -20.63 -5.34 10.61
C ALA A 423 -19.23 -5.84 10.24
N VAL A 424 -18.20 -5.19 10.76
CA VAL A 424 -16.79 -5.57 10.59
C VAL A 424 -16.20 -6.02 11.91
N LEU A 425 -15.70 -7.26 11.96
CA LEU A 425 -14.95 -7.79 13.08
C LEU A 425 -13.48 -7.96 12.70
N PHE A 426 -12.62 -7.69 13.67
CA PHE A 426 -11.17 -7.84 13.51
C PHE A 426 -10.71 -9.21 13.98
N THR A 427 -9.65 -9.73 13.39
CA THR A 427 -9.02 -10.97 13.83
C THR A 427 -8.55 -10.84 15.29
N GLY A 428 -8.90 -11.81 16.11
CA GLY A 428 -8.60 -11.81 17.54
C GLY A 428 -9.60 -12.63 18.33
N SER A 429 -10.00 -12.20 19.52
CA SER A 429 -11.06 -12.82 20.32
C SER A 429 -12.36 -12.01 20.26
N ILE A 430 -13.48 -12.61 20.67
CA ILE A 430 -14.76 -11.89 20.86
C ILE A 430 -14.53 -10.74 21.83
N LYS A 431 -13.86 -11.00 22.97
CA LYS A 431 -13.52 -9.98 23.98
C LYS A 431 -12.76 -8.81 23.36
N SER A 432 -11.71 -9.07 22.59
CA SER A 432 -10.92 -8.01 21.92
C SER A 432 -11.73 -7.20 20.91
N ASN A 433 -12.74 -7.80 20.30
CA ASN A 433 -13.64 -7.12 19.39
C ASN A 433 -14.69 -6.27 20.10
N VAL A 434 -15.22 -6.71 21.25
CA VAL A 434 -16.20 -5.95 22.05
C VAL A 434 -15.53 -4.82 22.79
N ALA A 435 -14.36 -5.07 23.39
CA ALA A 435 -13.52 -4.08 24.08
C ALA A 435 -12.66 -3.24 23.11
N TYR A 436 -13.09 -3.10 21.84
CA TYR A 436 -12.27 -2.44 20.81
C TYR A 436 -12.32 -0.92 20.94
N GLY A 437 -11.13 -0.34 20.92
CA GLY A 437 -10.95 1.12 20.89
C GLY A 437 -10.71 1.72 22.26
N ASP A 438 -10.47 3.03 22.28
CA ASP A 438 -10.22 3.85 23.47
C ASP A 438 -11.42 4.80 23.67
N ASN A 439 -12.00 4.83 24.85
CA ASN A 439 -13.08 5.76 25.21
C ASN A 439 -12.61 6.87 26.18
N GLY A 440 -11.29 7.01 26.36
CA GLY A 440 -10.70 7.98 27.30
C GLY A 440 -10.65 7.50 28.74
N THR A 441 -11.12 6.29 29.07
CA THR A 441 -11.04 5.66 30.39
C THR A 441 -10.03 4.49 30.39
N LYS A 442 -9.61 4.04 31.58
CA LYS A 442 -8.69 2.91 31.70
C LYS A 442 -9.39 1.57 31.40
N GLY A 443 -9.31 1.14 30.13
CA GLY A 443 -9.63 -0.20 29.69
C GLY A 443 -11.07 -0.67 30.03
N PHE A 444 -11.48 -1.77 29.42
CA PHE A 444 -12.78 -2.39 29.70
C PHE A 444 -12.56 -3.63 30.57
N THR A 445 -13.27 -3.71 31.70
CA THR A 445 -13.25 -4.91 32.56
C THR A 445 -14.04 -6.04 31.91
N ASP A 446 -13.77 -7.28 32.32
CA ASP A 446 -14.49 -8.45 31.82
C ASP A 446 -15.99 -8.38 32.10
N ASP A 447 -16.38 -7.77 33.21
CA ASP A 447 -17.77 -7.61 33.57
C ASP A 447 -18.49 -6.63 32.62
N VAL A 448 -17.85 -5.53 32.26
CA VAL A 448 -18.39 -4.57 31.28
C VAL A 448 -18.56 -5.22 29.90
N VAL A 449 -17.58 -6.04 29.48
CA VAL A 449 -17.67 -6.80 28.22
C VAL A 449 -18.82 -7.80 28.25
N LYS A 450 -18.96 -8.56 29.33
CA LYS A 450 -20.08 -9.53 29.50
C LYS A 450 -21.43 -8.84 29.51
N GLN A 451 -21.56 -7.73 30.23
CA GLN A 451 -22.76 -6.92 30.26
C GLN A 451 -23.13 -6.38 28.87
N ALA A 452 -22.16 -5.89 28.11
CA ALA A 452 -22.39 -5.41 26.75
C ALA A 452 -22.83 -6.54 25.80
N ILE A 453 -22.25 -7.73 25.93
CA ILE A 453 -22.64 -8.95 25.17
C ILE A 453 -24.09 -9.35 25.54
N GLU A 454 -24.46 -9.33 26.80
CA GLU A 454 -25.81 -9.66 27.27
C GLU A 454 -26.84 -8.62 26.77
N THR A 455 -26.52 -7.32 26.90
CA THR A 455 -27.36 -6.22 26.39
C THR A 455 -27.58 -6.33 24.88
N ALA A 456 -26.55 -6.71 24.13
CA ALA A 456 -26.63 -6.92 22.69
C ALA A 456 -27.28 -8.23 22.26
N GLN A 457 -27.89 -8.98 23.20
CA GLN A 457 -28.53 -10.30 22.95
C GLN A 457 -27.55 -11.30 22.29
N ALA A 458 -26.25 -11.19 22.61
CA ALA A 458 -25.21 -12.03 22.03
C ALA A 458 -24.78 -13.19 22.93
N LYS A 459 -25.18 -13.18 24.23
CA LYS A 459 -24.76 -14.12 25.27
C LYS A 459 -24.97 -15.58 24.85
N GLU A 460 -26.18 -15.90 24.34
CA GLU A 460 -26.56 -17.28 24.02
C GLU A 460 -25.59 -17.94 23.04
N PHE A 461 -25.22 -17.26 21.94
CA PHE A 461 -24.31 -17.86 20.96
C PHE A 461 -22.86 -17.76 21.41
N VAL A 462 -22.48 -16.73 22.18
CA VAL A 462 -21.13 -16.60 22.72
C VAL A 462 -20.85 -17.73 23.70
N ASP A 463 -21.79 -18.05 24.61
CA ASP A 463 -21.62 -19.13 25.57
C ASP A 463 -21.62 -20.53 24.90
N LYS A 464 -22.30 -20.69 23.75
CA LYS A 464 -22.27 -21.90 22.93
C LYS A 464 -21.01 -22.05 22.09
N THR A 465 -20.24 -20.96 21.86
CA THR A 465 -19.01 -21.00 21.08
C THR A 465 -17.86 -21.50 21.96
N GLU A 466 -17.10 -22.47 21.45
CA GLU A 466 -15.92 -22.99 22.15
C GLU A 466 -14.94 -21.85 22.48
N GLY A 467 -14.62 -21.70 23.79
CA GLY A 467 -13.81 -20.58 24.30
C GLY A 467 -14.62 -19.37 24.76
N GLY A 468 -15.94 -19.33 24.58
CA GLY A 468 -16.83 -18.26 25.07
C GLY A 468 -16.37 -16.87 24.59
N VAL A 469 -16.14 -15.94 25.51
CA VAL A 469 -15.69 -14.57 25.19
C VAL A 469 -14.27 -14.51 24.61
N ASP A 470 -13.46 -15.54 24.86
CA ASP A 470 -12.10 -15.66 24.31
C ASP A 470 -12.06 -16.42 22.98
N ALA A 471 -13.21 -16.86 22.48
CA ALA A 471 -13.35 -17.57 21.21
C ALA A 471 -12.74 -16.75 20.05
N PHE A 472 -12.08 -17.46 19.13
CA PHE A 472 -11.37 -16.85 18.01
C PHE A 472 -12.33 -16.26 16.97
N VAL A 473 -12.02 -15.04 16.55
CA VAL A 473 -12.68 -14.31 15.45
C VAL A 473 -11.75 -14.30 14.26
N ALA A 474 -12.13 -14.93 13.17
CA ALA A 474 -11.38 -14.92 11.92
C ALA A 474 -11.47 -13.56 11.22
N GLN A 475 -10.63 -13.33 10.22
CA GLN A 475 -10.60 -12.08 9.45
C GLN A 475 -11.99 -11.73 8.90
N GLY A 476 -12.45 -10.50 9.20
CA GLY A 476 -13.79 -10.03 8.82
C GLY A 476 -14.92 -10.81 9.50
N GLY A 477 -14.63 -11.60 10.55
CA GLY A 477 -15.61 -12.43 11.25
C GLY A 477 -16.21 -13.53 10.37
N SER A 478 -15.46 -14.09 9.42
CA SER A 478 -15.97 -15.07 8.45
C SER A 478 -16.54 -16.35 9.08
N ASN A 479 -16.17 -16.64 10.33
CA ASN A 479 -16.67 -17.74 11.13
C ASN A 479 -17.97 -17.44 11.90
N PHE A 480 -18.56 -16.24 11.74
CA PHE A 480 -19.81 -15.84 12.34
C PHE A 480 -20.88 -15.50 11.29
N SER A 481 -22.15 -15.75 11.60
CA SER A 481 -23.29 -15.34 10.76
C SER A 481 -23.45 -13.81 10.73
N GLY A 482 -24.17 -13.27 9.75
CA GLY A 482 -24.44 -11.83 9.65
C GLY A 482 -25.06 -11.24 10.92
N GLY A 483 -26.08 -11.88 11.47
CA GLY A 483 -26.73 -11.44 12.70
C GLY A 483 -25.84 -11.55 13.94
N GLN A 484 -24.95 -12.55 14.02
CA GLN A 484 -23.96 -12.66 15.10
C GLN A 484 -22.93 -11.53 15.03
N LYS A 485 -22.40 -11.24 13.83
CA LYS A 485 -21.48 -10.10 13.62
C LYS A 485 -22.13 -8.78 14.03
N GLN A 486 -23.38 -8.58 13.65
CA GLN A 486 -24.13 -7.36 13.97
C GLN A 486 -24.30 -7.21 15.48
N ARG A 487 -24.70 -8.27 16.19
CA ARG A 487 -24.83 -8.24 17.66
C ARG A 487 -23.50 -7.96 18.36
N LEU A 488 -22.38 -8.53 17.89
CA LEU A 488 -21.06 -8.23 18.43
C LEU A 488 -20.63 -6.78 18.13
N SER A 489 -20.99 -6.22 16.98
CA SER A 489 -20.75 -4.81 16.67
C SER A 489 -21.60 -3.87 17.54
N ILE A 490 -22.82 -4.25 17.86
CA ILE A 490 -23.69 -3.55 18.81
C ILE A 490 -23.09 -3.62 20.23
N ALA A 491 -22.62 -4.81 20.66
CA ALA A 491 -21.94 -4.98 21.95
C ALA A 491 -20.70 -4.08 22.06
N ARG A 492 -19.90 -3.95 20.98
CA ARG A 492 -18.76 -3.04 20.88
C ARG A 492 -19.15 -1.58 21.13
N ALA A 493 -20.23 -1.13 20.52
CA ALA A 493 -20.72 0.25 20.68
C ALA A 493 -21.19 0.52 22.10
N ILE A 494 -21.95 -0.43 22.70
CA ILE A 494 -22.49 -0.33 24.06
C ILE A 494 -21.36 -0.38 25.11
N CYS A 495 -20.36 -1.25 24.92
CA CYS A 495 -19.25 -1.44 25.85
C CYS A 495 -18.50 -0.14 26.17
N ARG A 496 -18.57 0.84 25.27
CA ARG A 496 -17.93 2.15 25.43
C ARG A 496 -18.69 3.10 26.37
N HIS A 497 -19.91 2.76 26.80
CA HIS A 497 -20.81 3.64 27.55
C HIS A 497 -20.93 5.05 26.93
N PRO A 498 -21.29 5.14 25.65
CA PRO A 498 -21.31 6.42 24.94
C PRO A 498 -22.48 7.30 25.35
N GLU A 499 -22.34 8.62 25.16
CA GLU A 499 -23.42 9.60 25.31
C GLU A 499 -24.40 9.54 24.13
N ILE A 500 -23.90 9.12 22.96
CA ILE A 500 -24.66 9.05 21.70
C ILE A 500 -24.43 7.67 21.07
N LEU A 501 -25.51 6.97 20.74
CA LEU A 501 -25.48 5.71 20.00
C LEU A 501 -26.05 5.90 18.59
N ILE A 502 -25.32 5.46 17.59
CA ILE A 502 -25.71 5.55 16.17
C ILE A 502 -25.78 4.13 15.60
N PHE A 503 -26.92 3.80 15.02
CA PHE A 503 -27.20 2.51 14.38
C PHE A 503 -27.55 2.74 12.91
N ASP A 504 -26.62 2.46 12.01
CA ASP A 504 -26.82 2.58 10.57
C ASP A 504 -27.35 1.27 10.00
N ASP A 505 -28.67 1.15 9.82
CA ASP A 505 -29.41 -0.03 9.34
C ASP A 505 -28.98 -1.35 10.02
N SER A 506 -28.62 -1.24 11.31
CA SER A 506 -27.93 -2.30 12.04
C SER A 506 -28.87 -3.41 12.51
N PHE A 507 -30.18 -3.19 12.45
CA PHE A 507 -31.20 -4.15 12.90
C PHE A 507 -31.74 -5.02 11.76
N SER A 508 -31.48 -4.66 10.49
CA SER A 508 -32.00 -5.36 9.31
C SER A 508 -31.53 -6.82 9.19
N ALA A 509 -30.34 -7.11 9.70
CA ALA A 509 -29.75 -8.45 9.71
C ALA A 509 -30.25 -9.36 10.85
N LEU A 510 -31.10 -8.83 11.74
CA LEU A 510 -31.66 -9.56 12.90
C LEU A 510 -33.05 -10.09 12.59
N ASP A 511 -33.39 -11.21 13.21
CA ASP A 511 -34.78 -11.67 13.24
C ASP A 511 -35.66 -10.74 14.09
N TYR A 512 -36.93 -10.71 13.78
CA TYR A 512 -37.89 -9.77 14.39
C TYR A 512 -37.95 -9.85 15.94
N LYS A 513 -37.87 -11.07 16.51
CA LYS A 513 -37.90 -11.28 17.96
C LYS A 513 -36.63 -10.70 18.61
N THR A 514 -35.48 -11.02 18.08
CA THR A 514 -34.19 -10.52 18.59
C THR A 514 -34.08 -8.99 18.44
N ASP A 515 -34.52 -8.40 17.31
CA ASP A 515 -34.58 -6.95 17.09
C ASP A 515 -35.43 -6.26 18.18
N ARG A 516 -36.64 -6.74 18.44
CA ARG A 516 -37.53 -6.16 19.45
C ARG A 516 -36.92 -6.22 20.85
N VAL A 517 -36.47 -7.41 21.29
CA VAL A 517 -35.89 -7.60 22.63
C VAL A 517 -34.64 -6.73 22.79
N LEU A 518 -33.80 -6.64 21.77
CA LEU A 518 -32.59 -5.82 21.80
C LEU A 518 -32.94 -4.33 21.98
N ARG A 519 -33.88 -3.79 21.21
CA ARG A 519 -34.30 -2.39 21.32
C ARG A 519 -34.92 -2.08 22.70
N ASP A 520 -35.75 -2.97 23.22
CA ASP A 520 -36.34 -2.83 24.57
C ASP A 520 -35.24 -2.86 25.65
N THR A 521 -34.22 -3.71 25.48
CA THR A 521 -33.08 -3.76 26.41
C THR A 521 -32.24 -2.50 26.31
N LEU A 522 -31.94 -1.99 25.08
CA LEU A 522 -31.23 -0.75 24.88
C LEU A 522 -31.90 0.47 25.49
N ARG A 523 -33.25 0.53 25.42
CA ARG A 523 -34.03 1.60 26.09
C ARG A 523 -33.84 1.61 27.61
N LYS A 524 -33.76 0.43 28.22
CA LYS A 524 -33.61 0.29 29.68
C LYS A 524 -32.16 0.50 30.14
N THR A 525 -31.19 -0.13 29.46
CA THR A 525 -29.80 -0.15 29.91
C THR A 525 -28.99 1.08 29.45
N CYS A 526 -29.40 1.72 28.35
CA CYS A 526 -28.76 2.90 27.76
C CYS A 526 -29.72 4.11 27.76
N ALA A 527 -30.54 4.27 28.81
CA ALA A 527 -31.58 5.30 28.89
C ALA A 527 -31.00 6.74 28.78
N ASP A 528 -29.82 6.95 29.32
CA ASP A 528 -29.11 8.25 29.27
C ASP A 528 -28.47 8.57 27.93
N ALA A 529 -28.31 7.60 27.02
CA ALA A 529 -27.70 7.79 25.71
C ALA A 529 -28.74 8.21 24.67
N THR A 530 -28.44 9.23 23.89
CA THR A 530 -29.24 9.64 22.73
C THR A 530 -29.01 8.63 21.60
N ARG A 531 -30.08 8.12 21.01
CA ARG A 531 -30.02 7.03 20.02
C ARG A 531 -30.47 7.52 18.65
N PHE A 532 -29.64 7.31 17.65
CA PHE A 532 -29.94 7.56 16.25
C PHE A 532 -30.07 6.21 15.53
N ILE A 533 -31.21 5.97 14.91
CA ILE A 533 -31.53 4.71 14.24
C ILE A 533 -31.87 4.99 12.78
N VAL A 534 -31.06 4.55 11.85
CA VAL A 534 -31.46 4.43 10.45
C VAL A 534 -32.08 3.07 10.26
N ALA A 535 -33.31 3.02 9.76
CA ALA A 535 -33.96 1.78 9.46
C ALA A 535 -34.78 1.84 8.16
N GLN A 536 -34.98 0.67 7.57
CA GLN A 536 -35.84 0.47 6.41
C GLN A 536 -37.20 -0.12 6.80
N ARG A 537 -37.33 -0.64 8.05
CA ARG A 537 -38.53 -1.29 8.55
C ARG A 537 -39.28 -0.38 9.50
N ILE A 538 -40.58 -0.18 9.25
CA ILE A 538 -41.46 0.59 10.15
C ILE A 538 -41.50 -0.02 11.57
N GLY A 539 -41.55 -1.34 11.68
CA GLY A 539 -41.55 -2.03 12.97
C GLY A 539 -40.34 -1.75 13.86
N THR A 540 -39.21 -1.34 13.27
CA THR A 540 -38.00 -0.98 14.02
C THR A 540 -38.07 0.42 14.61
N ILE A 541 -38.82 1.35 13.99
CA ILE A 541 -38.85 2.77 14.35
C ILE A 541 -40.16 3.27 14.94
N ARG A 542 -41.20 2.44 14.92
CA ARG A 542 -42.56 2.80 15.38
C ARG A 542 -42.56 3.47 16.76
N ASP A 543 -41.76 2.96 17.66
CA ASP A 543 -41.67 3.43 19.05
C ASP A 543 -40.62 4.52 19.28
N ALA A 544 -40.03 5.12 18.24
CA ALA A 544 -39.07 6.21 18.37
C ALA A 544 -39.77 7.49 18.91
N ASP A 545 -39.03 8.29 19.67
CA ASP A 545 -39.53 9.54 20.22
C ASP A 545 -39.79 10.57 19.12
N LYS A 546 -38.94 10.51 18.07
CA LYS A 546 -39.05 11.33 16.88
C LYS A 546 -38.63 10.53 15.64
N ILE A 547 -39.44 10.52 14.62
CA ILE A 547 -39.14 9.93 13.31
C ILE A 547 -38.96 11.06 12.31
N ILE A 548 -37.85 11.04 11.57
CA ILE A 548 -37.52 11.97 10.51
C ILE A 548 -37.65 11.22 9.18
N VAL A 549 -38.57 11.68 8.34
CA VAL A 549 -38.81 11.12 7.02
C VAL A 549 -38.00 11.92 6.01
N LEU A 550 -37.07 11.25 5.33
CA LEU A 550 -36.23 11.85 4.29
C LEU A 550 -36.71 11.40 2.91
N ASP A 551 -36.85 12.36 2.01
CA ASP A 551 -37.10 12.10 0.60
C ASP A 551 -36.28 13.08 -0.23
N ASP A 552 -35.58 12.58 -1.23
CA ASP A 552 -34.66 13.34 -2.10
C ASP A 552 -33.78 14.37 -1.35
N GLY A 553 -33.19 13.92 -0.24
CA GLY A 553 -32.27 14.75 0.57
C GLY A 553 -32.92 15.75 1.51
N LYS A 554 -34.26 15.83 1.58
CA LYS A 554 -35.00 16.80 2.41
C LYS A 554 -35.83 16.12 3.47
N ILE A 555 -36.12 16.83 4.57
CA ILE A 555 -37.09 16.38 5.57
C ILE A 555 -38.49 16.68 5.02
N VAL A 556 -39.26 15.62 4.74
CA VAL A 556 -40.65 15.74 4.29
C VAL A 556 -41.67 15.49 5.40
N GLY A 557 -41.22 14.99 6.56
CA GLY A 557 -42.05 14.80 7.74
C GLY A 557 -41.20 14.57 8.98
N MET A 558 -41.65 15.08 10.12
CA MET A 558 -40.99 14.91 11.40
C MET A 558 -42.05 14.86 12.53
N GLY A 559 -42.04 13.77 13.32
CA GLY A 559 -43.01 13.59 14.41
C GLY A 559 -43.02 12.15 14.92
N LYS A 560 -44.00 11.79 15.70
CA LYS A 560 -44.25 10.41 16.16
C LYS A 560 -44.97 9.59 15.08
N HIS A 561 -44.93 8.26 15.23
CA HIS A 561 -45.57 7.35 14.28
C HIS A 561 -47.02 7.74 13.93
N ASN A 562 -47.87 7.98 14.95
CA ASN A 562 -49.28 8.28 14.74
C ASN A 562 -49.46 9.64 14.02
N GLU A 563 -48.68 10.64 14.37
CA GLU A 563 -48.71 11.98 13.73
C GLU A 563 -48.31 11.88 12.24
N LEU A 564 -47.29 11.09 11.95
CA LEU A 564 -46.81 10.93 10.58
C LEU A 564 -47.74 10.08 9.71
N MET A 565 -48.47 9.15 10.31
CA MET A 565 -49.54 8.41 9.62
C MET A 565 -50.65 9.33 9.14
N GLU A 566 -50.90 10.44 9.84
CA GLU A 566 -51.91 11.43 9.46
C GLU A 566 -51.38 12.52 8.54
N THR A 567 -50.18 13.01 8.81
CA THR A 567 -49.65 14.24 8.21
C THR A 567 -48.68 14.00 7.05
N CYS A 568 -47.99 12.85 6.98
CA CYS A 568 -46.93 12.60 5.98
C CYS A 568 -47.33 11.49 5.01
N GLU A 569 -47.59 11.85 3.76
CA GLU A 569 -47.96 10.90 2.72
C GLU A 569 -46.87 9.89 2.40
N VAL A 570 -45.62 10.34 2.33
CA VAL A 570 -44.45 9.47 2.05
C VAL A 570 -44.29 8.43 3.15
N TYR A 571 -44.44 8.83 4.43
CA TYR A 571 -44.39 7.89 5.55
C TYR A 571 -45.52 6.84 5.49
N ARG A 572 -46.72 7.27 5.19
CA ARG A 572 -47.89 6.43 5.05
C ARG A 572 -47.74 5.42 3.91
N GLN A 573 -47.20 5.82 2.78
CA GLN A 573 -46.91 4.94 1.64
C GLN A 573 -45.88 3.85 2.04
N ILE A 574 -44.80 4.25 2.72
CA ILE A 574 -43.80 3.30 3.24
C ILE A 574 -44.44 2.32 4.24
N ALA A 575 -45.28 2.82 5.16
CA ALA A 575 -45.94 2.00 6.17
C ALA A 575 -46.88 0.97 5.55
N TYR A 576 -47.74 1.38 4.63
CA TYR A 576 -48.67 0.48 3.94
C TYR A 576 -48.00 -0.51 2.99
N SER A 577 -46.79 -0.21 2.53
CA SER A 577 -46.01 -1.17 1.74
C SER A 577 -45.44 -2.33 2.56
N GLN A 578 -45.34 -2.18 3.88
CA GLN A 578 -44.67 -3.14 4.76
C GLN A 578 -45.62 -3.87 5.74
N LEU A 579 -46.69 -3.23 6.16
CA LEU A 579 -47.61 -3.73 7.17
C LEU A 579 -49.04 -3.63 6.67
N SER A 580 -49.88 -4.59 7.08
CA SER A 580 -51.33 -4.52 6.82
C SER A 580 -51.98 -3.39 7.62
N LYS A 581 -53.16 -2.93 7.19
CA LYS A 581 -53.89 -1.88 7.90
C LYS A 581 -54.24 -2.28 9.34
N GLU A 582 -54.41 -3.58 9.59
CA GLU A 582 -54.72 -4.14 10.91
C GLU A 582 -53.51 -4.16 11.85
N GLU A 583 -52.29 -4.26 11.30
CA GLU A 583 -51.02 -4.22 12.08
C GLU A 583 -50.57 -2.79 12.36
N LEU A 584 -51.06 -1.80 11.62
CA LEU A 584 -50.77 -0.38 11.80
C LEU A 584 -51.71 0.32 12.79
N ALA A 585 -52.91 -0.23 13.03
CA ALA A 585 -53.87 0.22 14.02
C ALA A 585 -53.47 -0.28 15.42
#